data_0de1994eb0d2dc35aa9b74918d48f0eb
#
_entry.id   0de1994eb0d2dc35aa9b74918d48f0eb
#
_cell.length_a   1.000
_cell.length_b   1.000
_cell.length_c   1.000
_cell.angle_alpha   90.00
_cell.angle_beta   90.00
_cell.angle_gamma   90.00
#
_symmetry.space_group_name_H-M   'P 1'
#
loop_
_entity.id
_entity.type
_entity.pdbx_description
1 polymer ?
#
loop_
_entity_poly.entity_id
_entity_poly.type
_entity_poly.pdbx_seq_one_letter_code
_entity_poly.pdbx_strand_id
1 'polypeptide(L)'
;MGRSTKGNGMSERIGVDYSELHRLDSPANRLIRESIWSRSDDIGQQSFATLGYFDEIIHRLGIAPHHRVLDIGSGTGGPGIYIAEKSGCRLVGVEVNEVGVEVSRGLVEGSGVGDRVEFLLGDAMQLPFDDASFDIAFSMNVMNVFEDKVALFREVLRVLTPGGRWAFLSGTFELGPDDADVRARLTPGYLIPQFYDSVDGYKAKLREAGFVVDEILEYISDFRVQVSRWGNAYSTHRDEIAKEQGEENTAYHIDYFAAYLEMVDAGKAANDLIISHRPG
;
A
#
# COMPACT_ATOMS: atom_id res chain seq x y z
N MET A 1 -23.49 23.31 -6.99
CA MET A 1 -24.27 22.08 -6.77
C MET A 1 -23.57 20.97 -7.53
N GLY A 2 -22.49 20.43 -6.96
CA GLY A 2 -21.78 19.29 -7.52
C GLY A 2 -22.52 18.00 -7.12
N ARG A 3 -22.83 17.19 -8.09
CA ARG A 3 -23.35 15.85 -7.85
C ARG A 3 -22.21 15.02 -7.28
N SER A 4 -22.29 14.72 -5.98
CA SER A 4 -21.58 13.59 -5.39
C SER A 4 -22.03 12.35 -6.16
N THR A 5 -21.14 11.75 -6.92
CA THR A 5 -21.31 10.38 -7.41
C THR A 5 -21.24 9.50 -6.16
N LYS A 6 -22.39 9.01 -5.71
CA LYS A 6 -22.46 8.02 -4.63
C LYS A 6 -21.62 6.83 -5.06
N GLY A 7 -20.47 6.64 -4.41
CA GLY A 7 -19.74 5.40 -4.46
C GLY A 7 -20.66 4.29 -3.91
N ASN A 8 -21.03 3.38 -4.76
CA ASN A 8 -21.82 2.22 -4.38
C ASN A 8 -20.81 1.16 -3.95
N GLY A 9 -20.70 0.84 -2.68
CA GLY A 9 -20.00 -0.38 -2.43
C GLY A 9 -19.21 -0.48 -1.13
N MET A 10 -18.19 -1.28 -1.19
CA MET A 10 -17.38 -1.74 -0.07
C MET A 10 -16.53 -0.61 0.53
N SER A 11 -16.03 0.33 -0.28
CA SER A 11 -15.31 1.54 0.15
C SER A 11 -16.17 2.44 1.06
N GLU A 12 -17.48 2.54 0.82
CA GLU A 12 -18.38 3.27 1.74
C GLU A 12 -18.49 2.63 3.13
N ARG A 13 -18.35 1.30 3.24
CA ARG A 13 -18.40 0.61 4.53
C ARG A 13 -17.17 0.86 5.38
N ILE A 14 -16.02 1.04 4.77
CA ILE A 14 -14.75 1.34 5.46
C ILE A 14 -14.50 2.84 5.58
N GLY A 15 -15.38 3.70 5.04
CA GLY A 15 -15.30 5.15 5.15
C GLY A 15 -14.12 5.79 4.38
N VAL A 16 -13.58 5.08 3.38
CA VAL A 16 -12.39 5.51 2.64
C VAL A 16 -12.65 5.46 1.14
N ASP A 17 -12.40 6.55 0.43
CA ASP A 17 -12.49 6.61 -1.02
C ASP A 17 -11.12 6.93 -1.65
N TYR A 18 -10.51 5.90 -2.25
CA TYR A 18 -9.25 5.99 -3.00
C TYR A 18 -9.43 6.28 -4.48
N SER A 19 -10.67 6.50 -4.95
CA SER A 19 -10.96 6.57 -6.40
C SER A 19 -10.13 7.63 -7.11
N GLU A 20 -9.92 8.79 -6.50
CA GLU A 20 -9.12 9.85 -7.12
C GLU A 20 -7.63 9.46 -7.24
N LEU A 21 -7.07 8.78 -6.23
CA LEU A 21 -5.68 8.30 -6.28
C LEU A 21 -5.49 7.21 -7.34
N HIS A 22 -6.49 6.36 -7.54
CA HIS A 22 -6.40 5.25 -8.50
C HIS A 22 -6.60 5.67 -9.95
N ARG A 23 -7.03 6.91 -10.24
CA ARG A 23 -7.15 7.44 -11.61
C ARG A 23 -5.79 7.82 -12.17
N LEU A 24 -5.02 6.83 -12.61
CA LEU A 24 -3.65 7.03 -13.10
C LEU A 24 -3.54 7.98 -14.30
N ASP A 25 -4.60 8.11 -15.09
CA ASP A 25 -4.68 8.93 -16.30
C ASP A 25 -5.14 10.36 -16.04
N SER A 26 -5.53 10.69 -14.79
CA SER A 26 -5.91 12.06 -14.45
C SER A 26 -4.73 13.02 -14.62
N PRO A 27 -4.95 14.27 -15.07
CA PRO A 27 -3.88 15.25 -15.25
C PRO A 27 -3.05 15.46 -13.98
N ALA A 28 -3.70 15.58 -12.81
CA ALA A 28 -3.02 15.78 -11.53
C ALA A 28 -2.14 14.57 -11.15
N ASN A 29 -2.70 13.36 -11.22
CA ASN A 29 -1.95 12.14 -10.88
C ASN A 29 -0.78 11.88 -11.85
N ARG A 30 -0.95 12.22 -13.12
CA ARG A 30 0.14 12.15 -14.10
C ARG A 30 1.29 13.07 -13.73
N LEU A 31 1.02 14.35 -13.41
CA LEU A 31 2.04 15.31 -12.98
C LEU A 31 2.76 14.83 -11.72
N ILE A 32 2.02 14.31 -10.74
CA ILE A 32 2.59 13.76 -9.51
C ILE A 32 3.52 12.59 -9.85
N ARG A 33 3.04 11.60 -10.59
CA ARG A 33 3.82 10.40 -10.92
C ARG A 33 5.08 10.72 -11.73
N GLU A 34 4.98 11.57 -12.77
CA GLU A 34 6.12 12.01 -13.58
C GLU A 34 7.17 12.79 -12.75
N SER A 35 6.77 13.42 -11.65
CA SER A 35 7.68 14.09 -10.72
C SER A 35 8.38 13.15 -9.76
N ILE A 36 7.79 11.98 -9.48
CA ILE A 36 8.30 11.00 -8.50
C ILE A 36 9.10 9.91 -9.18
N TRP A 37 8.58 9.36 -10.29
CA TRP A 37 9.11 8.18 -10.95
C TRP A 37 9.76 8.52 -12.29
N SER A 38 10.85 7.84 -12.62
CA SER A 38 11.28 7.78 -14.00
C SER A 38 10.28 6.94 -14.80
N ARG A 39 10.24 7.12 -16.13
CA ARG A 39 9.32 6.36 -16.98
C ARG A 39 9.49 4.85 -16.89
N SER A 40 10.69 4.37 -16.57
CA SER A 40 10.99 2.93 -16.39
C SER A 40 10.57 2.41 -15.03
N ASP A 41 10.46 3.30 -14.02
CA ASP A 41 10.18 2.92 -12.65
C ASP A 41 8.70 3.10 -12.29
N ASP A 42 7.95 3.78 -13.15
CA ASP A 42 6.53 4.02 -13.00
C ASP A 42 5.73 2.82 -13.53
N ILE A 43 5.34 1.95 -12.63
CA ILE A 43 4.46 0.80 -12.89
C ILE A 43 3.02 1.05 -12.41
N GLY A 44 2.67 2.29 -12.09
CA GLY A 44 1.37 2.68 -11.55
C GLY A 44 1.24 2.55 -10.04
N GLN A 45 2.33 2.33 -9.31
CA GLN A 45 2.31 2.23 -7.85
C GLN A 45 1.91 3.55 -7.19
N GLN A 46 1.00 3.46 -6.22
CA GLN A 46 0.52 4.57 -5.40
C GLN A 46 1.07 4.47 -3.96
N SER A 47 2.39 4.28 -3.85
CA SER A 47 3.07 4.06 -2.59
C SER A 47 4.48 4.65 -2.60
N PHE A 48 5.18 4.57 -1.48
CA PHE A 48 6.59 4.95 -1.40
C PHE A 48 7.55 3.86 -1.92
N ALA A 49 7.01 2.73 -2.39
CA ALA A 49 7.82 1.60 -2.83
C ALA A 49 8.46 1.85 -4.20
N THR A 50 9.77 1.65 -4.29
CA THR A 50 10.52 1.61 -5.54
C THR A 50 10.55 0.18 -6.11
N LEU A 51 10.99 0.01 -7.36
CA LEU A 51 11.15 -1.34 -7.94
C LEU A 51 12.07 -2.24 -7.12
N GLY A 52 13.09 -1.65 -6.46
CA GLY A 52 13.98 -2.39 -5.58
C GLY A 52 13.29 -3.10 -4.41
N TYR A 53 12.20 -2.53 -3.87
CA TYR A 53 11.41 -3.20 -2.83
C TYR A 53 10.69 -4.45 -3.37
N PHE A 54 10.18 -4.39 -4.61
CA PHE A 54 9.51 -5.54 -5.22
C PHE A 54 10.50 -6.64 -5.55
N ASP A 55 11.69 -6.28 -6.05
CA ASP A 55 12.78 -7.23 -6.28
C ASP A 55 13.21 -7.90 -4.96
N GLU A 56 13.30 -7.14 -3.86
CA GLU A 56 13.62 -7.65 -2.53
C GLU A 56 12.52 -8.62 -2.02
N ILE A 57 11.25 -8.29 -2.20
CA ILE A 57 10.13 -9.17 -1.86
C ILE A 57 10.22 -10.49 -2.63
N ILE A 58 10.45 -10.43 -3.95
CA ILE A 58 10.62 -11.62 -4.78
C ILE A 58 11.76 -12.49 -4.23
N HIS A 59 12.90 -11.87 -3.96
CA HIS A 59 14.09 -12.57 -3.47
C HIS A 59 13.89 -13.17 -2.07
N ARG A 60 13.42 -12.37 -1.11
CA ARG A 60 13.26 -12.78 0.29
C ARG A 60 12.20 -13.83 0.49
N LEU A 61 11.07 -13.72 -0.20
CA LEU A 61 10.00 -14.71 -0.13
C LEU A 61 10.27 -15.93 -1.03
N GLY A 62 11.26 -15.84 -1.92
CA GLY A 62 11.58 -16.88 -2.88
C GLY A 62 10.44 -17.14 -3.86
N ILE A 63 9.78 -16.05 -4.33
CA ILE A 63 8.62 -16.18 -5.22
C ILE A 63 9.05 -16.84 -6.53
N ALA A 64 8.33 -17.90 -6.94
CA ALA A 64 8.66 -18.75 -8.06
C ALA A 64 7.40 -19.15 -8.85
N PRO A 65 7.53 -19.70 -10.08
CA PRO A 65 6.38 -19.97 -10.96
C PRO A 65 5.32 -20.93 -10.39
N HIS A 66 5.68 -21.75 -9.42
CA HIS A 66 4.77 -22.72 -8.80
C HIS A 66 3.95 -22.12 -7.64
N HIS A 67 4.30 -20.92 -7.16
CA HIS A 67 3.60 -20.28 -6.05
C HIS A 67 2.30 -19.60 -6.48
N ARG A 68 1.32 -19.67 -5.59
CA ARG A 68 0.12 -18.85 -5.62
C ARG A 68 0.27 -17.71 -4.64
N VAL A 69 0.31 -16.50 -5.15
CA VAL A 69 0.63 -15.27 -4.42
C VAL A 69 -0.62 -14.40 -4.25
N LEU A 70 -0.82 -13.86 -3.06
CA LEU A 70 -1.89 -12.90 -2.75
C LEU A 70 -1.30 -11.50 -2.60
N ASP A 71 -1.83 -10.53 -3.34
CA ASP A 71 -1.55 -9.09 -3.19
C ASP A 71 -2.70 -8.42 -2.43
N ILE A 72 -2.45 -7.97 -1.20
CA ILE A 72 -3.47 -7.42 -0.31
C ILE A 72 -3.47 -5.90 -0.41
N GLY A 73 -4.61 -5.31 -0.82
CA GLY A 73 -4.71 -3.89 -1.14
C GLY A 73 -3.92 -3.58 -2.40
N SER A 74 -4.22 -4.31 -3.47
CA SER A 74 -3.45 -4.28 -4.72
C SER A 74 -3.52 -2.94 -5.47
N GLY A 75 -4.42 -2.03 -5.08
CA GLY A 75 -4.59 -0.73 -5.71
C GLY A 75 -4.81 -0.85 -7.21
N THR A 76 -3.96 -0.18 -7.99
CA THR A 76 -3.99 -0.20 -9.46
C THR A 76 -3.32 -1.43 -10.09
N GLY A 77 -2.80 -2.37 -9.28
CA GLY A 77 -2.29 -3.66 -9.74
C GLY A 77 -0.85 -3.66 -10.28
N GLY A 78 -0.22 -2.51 -10.47
CA GLY A 78 1.13 -2.43 -11.04
C GLY A 78 2.17 -3.28 -10.31
N PRO A 79 2.29 -3.20 -8.97
CA PRO A 79 3.18 -4.06 -8.19
C PRO A 79 2.95 -5.56 -8.39
N GLY A 80 1.69 -6.00 -8.37
CA GLY A 80 1.33 -7.41 -8.59
C GLY A 80 1.72 -7.89 -9.99
N ILE A 81 1.45 -7.08 -11.03
CA ILE A 81 1.86 -7.37 -12.41
C ILE A 81 3.39 -7.50 -12.50
N TYR A 82 4.12 -6.54 -11.94
CA TYR A 82 5.60 -6.57 -11.93
C TYR A 82 6.15 -7.83 -11.27
N ILE A 83 5.62 -8.20 -10.10
CA ILE A 83 6.04 -9.42 -9.40
C ILE A 83 5.75 -10.67 -10.23
N ALA A 84 4.58 -10.75 -10.86
CA ALA A 84 4.22 -11.89 -11.70
C ALA A 84 5.07 -11.99 -12.98
N GLU A 85 5.41 -10.85 -13.61
CA GLU A 85 6.31 -10.80 -14.76
C GLU A 85 7.72 -11.31 -14.40
N LYS A 86 8.25 -10.84 -13.27
CA LYS A 86 9.60 -11.20 -12.83
C LYS A 86 9.73 -12.63 -12.33
N SER A 87 8.74 -13.12 -11.59
CA SER A 87 8.82 -14.43 -10.92
C SER A 87 8.15 -15.56 -11.68
N GLY A 88 7.23 -15.24 -12.60
CA GLY A 88 6.39 -16.23 -13.27
C GLY A 88 5.28 -16.82 -12.40
N CYS A 89 5.04 -16.32 -11.20
CA CYS A 89 4.04 -16.85 -10.25
C CYS A 89 2.61 -16.64 -10.75
N ARG A 90 1.67 -17.34 -10.10
CA ARG A 90 0.23 -17.02 -10.18
C ARG A 90 -0.11 -16.03 -9.10
N LEU A 91 -0.81 -14.94 -9.44
CA LEU A 91 -1.11 -13.88 -8.51
C LEU A 91 -2.59 -13.52 -8.53
N VAL A 92 -3.15 -13.33 -7.34
CA VAL A 92 -4.47 -12.75 -7.15
C VAL A 92 -4.32 -11.49 -6.30
N GLY A 93 -4.76 -10.35 -6.82
CA GLY A 93 -4.84 -9.09 -6.08
C GLY A 93 -6.26 -8.86 -5.55
N VAL A 94 -6.36 -8.39 -4.30
CA VAL A 94 -7.63 -7.98 -3.71
C VAL A 94 -7.57 -6.50 -3.37
N GLU A 95 -8.55 -5.76 -3.89
CA GLU A 95 -8.68 -4.32 -3.71
C GLU A 95 -10.14 -3.98 -3.36
N VAL A 96 -10.32 -3.06 -2.42
CA VAL A 96 -11.63 -2.65 -1.93
C VAL A 96 -12.28 -1.57 -2.80
N ASN A 97 -11.46 -0.84 -3.57
CA ASN A 97 -11.91 0.26 -4.43
C ASN A 97 -12.16 -0.21 -5.86
N GLU A 98 -13.38 0.05 -6.35
CA GLU A 98 -13.80 -0.37 -7.70
C GLU A 98 -12.95 0.24 -8.81
N VAL A 99 -12.53 1.51 -8.67
CA VAL A 99 -11.67 2.19 -9.67
C VAL A 99 -10.30 1.52 -9.72
N GLY A 100 -9.71 1.17 -8.57
CA GLY A 100 -8.45 0.42 -8.51
C GLY A 100 -8.53 -0.92 -9.24
N VAL A 101 -9.61 -1.66 -9.01
CA VAL A 101 -9.85 -2.96 -9.69
C VAL A 101 -10.05 -2.77 -11.20
N GLU A 102 -10.78 -1.75 -11.64
CA GLU A 102 -10.96 -1.47 -13.06
C GLU A 102 -9.63 -1.14 -13.74
N VAL A 103 -8.84 -0.25 -13.15
CA VAL A 103 -7.51 0.12 -13.64
C VAL A 103 -6.58 -1.09 -13.69
N SER A 104 -6.53 -1.89 -12.63
CA SER A 104 -5.66 -3.07 -12.56
C SER A 104 -5.98 -4.11 -13.63
N ARG A 105 -7.27 -4.35 -13.90
CA ARG A 105 -7.72 -5.24 -14.99
C ARG A 105 -7.30 -4.72 -16.36
N GLY A 106 -7.44 -3.41 -16.60
CA GLY A 106 -6.97 -2.78 -17.83
C GLY A 106 -5.46 -2.91 -18.02
N LEU A 107 -4.66 -2.78 -16.95
CA LEU A 107 -3.21 -2.97 -17.01
C LEU A 107 -2.82 -4.43 -17.30
N VAL A 108 -3.53 -5.40 -16.76
CA VAL A 108 -3.30 -6.83 -17.03
C VAL A 108 -3.50 -7.16 -18.50
N GLU A 109 -4.52 -6.63 -19.16
CA GLU A 109 -4.78 -6.88 -20.59
C GLU A 109 -3.60 -6.51 -21.49
N GLY A 110 -2.81 -5.50 -21.10
CA GLY A 110 -1.62 -5.04 -21.83
C GLY A 110 -0.29 -5.68 -21.41
N SER A 111 -0.25 -6.44 -20.31
CA SER A 111 0.99 -6.86 -19.65
C SER A 111 1.58 -8.20 -20.12
N GLY A 112 0.81 -9.05 -20.79
CA GLY A 112 1.24 -10.41 -21.17
C GLY A 112 1.24 -11.43 -20.02
N VAL A 113 0.70 -11.10 -18.84
CA VAL A 113 0.54 -12.00 -17.69
C VAL A 113 -0.92 -12.33 -17.37
N GLY A 114 -1.85 -11.98 -18.24
CA GLY A 114 -3.30 -12.18 -18.02
C GLY A 114 -3.76 -13.63 -17.89
N ASP A 115 -2.91 -14.58 -18.19
CA ASP A 115 -3.14 -16.01 -17.99
C ASP A 115 -2.91 -16.47 -16.53
N ARG A 116 -2.27 -15.63 -15.69
CA ARG A 116 -1.85 -15.96 -14.33
C ARG A 116 -2.05 -14.86 -13.28
N VAL A 117 -2.53 -13.68 -13.69
CA VAL A 117 -2.81 -12.55 -12.78
C VAL A 117 -4.29 -12.18 -12.85
N GLU A 118 -4.90 -12.05 -11.69
CA GLU A 118 -6.31 -11.67 -11.54
C GLU A 118 -6.45 -10.61 -10.43
N PHE A 119 -7.34 -9.63 -10.62
CA PHE A 119 -7.68 -8.64 -9.60
C PHE A 119 -9.17 -8.68 -9.27
N LEU A 120 -9.47 -8.76 -7.96
CA LEU A 120 -10.81 -8.92 -7.42
C LEU A 120 -11.19 -7.74 -6.53
N LEU A 121 -12.44 -7.32 -6.63
CA LEU A 121 -13.03 -6.44 -5.65
C LEU A 121 -13.30 -7.24 -4.38
N GLY A 122 -12.72 -6.82 -3.26
CA GLY A 122 -12.85 -7.54 -2.00
C GLY A 122 -12.34 -6.76 -0.79
N ASP A 123 -12.78 -7.19 0.39
CA ASP A 123 -12.34 -6.65 1.67
C ASP A 123 -11.24 -7.54 2.26
N ALA A 124 -10.09 -6.96 2.54
CA ALA A 124 -8.96 -7.69 3.15
C ALA A 124 -9.29 -8.23 4.57
N MET A 125 -10.27 -7.64 5.25
CA MET A 125 -10.77 -8.12 6.53
C MET A 125 -11.64 -9.37 6.40
N GLN A 126 -12.09 -9.70 5.19
CA GLN A 126 -12.90 -10.87 4.87
C GLN A 126 -12.57 -11.36 3.45
N LEU A 127 -11.42 -11.99 3.30
CA LEU A 127 -10.92 -12.47 2.01
C LEU A 127 -11.81 -13.57 1.43
N PRO A 128 -12.21 -13.49 0.15
CA PRO A 128 -13.15 -14.44 -0.48
C PRO A 128 -12.46 -15.76 -0.89
N PHE A 129 -11.59 -16.29 -0.04
CA PHE A 129 -10.82 -17.51 -0.33
C PHE A 129 -10.96 -18.53 0.80
N ASP A 130 -10.81 -19.79 0.44
CA ASP A 130 -10.73 -20.88 1.42
C ASP A 130 -9.45 -20.79 2.24
N ASP A 131 -9.44 -21.48 3.39
CA ASP A 131 -8.25 -21.63 4.22
C ASP A 131 -7.11 -22.27 3.43
N ALA A 132 -5.89 -21.85 3.70
CA ALA A 132 -4.67 -22.41 3.09
C ALA A 132 -4.70 -22.39 1.55
N SER A 133 -5.15 -21.27 0.96
CA SER A 133 -5.26 -21.06 -0.50
C SER A 133 -4.01 -20.48 -1.14
N PHE A 134 -3.10 -19.89 -0.36
CA PHE A 134 -1.93 -19.17 -0.88
C PHE A 134 -0.63 -19.61 -0.20
N ASP A 135 0.43 -19.68 -0.98
CA ASP A 135 1.78 -19.98 -0.49
C ASP A 135 2.46 -18.74 0.08
N ILE A 136 2.17 -17.60 -0.54
CA ILE A 136 2.79 -16.30 -0.24
C ILE A 136 1.73 -15.21 -0.28
N ALA A 137 1.84 -14.24 0.63
CA ALA A 137 1.12 -12.98 0.56
C ALA A 137 2.11 -11.80 0.59
N PHE A 138 1.73 -10.67 0.00
CA PHE A 138 2.41 -9.41 0.21
C PHE A 138 1.44 -8.25 0.25
N SER A 139 1.87 -7.10 0.76
CA SER A 139 1.11 -5.84 0.70
C SER A 139 2.04 -4.62 0.81
N MET A 140 1.68 -3.51 0.17
CA MET A 140 2.53 -2.35 0.03
C MET A 140 1.83 -1.09 0.53
N ASN A 141 2.29 -0.57 1.70
CA ASN A 141 1.78 0.65 2.32
C ASN A 141 0.24 0.67 2.57
N VAL A 142 -0.30 -0.47 2.99
CA VAL A 142 -1.74 -0.66 3.23
C VAL A 142 -2.05 -0.80 4.72
N MET A 143 -1.09 -1.27 5.53
CA MET A 143 -1.35 -1.63 6.93
C MET A 143 -1.83 -0.47 7.81
N ASN A 144 -1.44 0.74 7.48
CA ASN A 144 -1.79 1.95 8.23
C ASN A 144 -3.27 2.34 8.14
N VAL A 145 -4.05 1.80 7.21
CA VAL A 145 -5.49 2.09 7.10
C VAL A 145 -6.37 1.18 7.94
N PHE A 146 -5.82 0.13 8.52
CA PHE A 146 -6.56 -0.79 9.37
C PHE A 146 -6.38 -0.45 10.86
N GLU A 147 -7.49 -0.22 11.55
CA GLU A 147 -7.50 -0.06 13.01
C GLU A 147 -7.24 -1.39 13.71
N ASP A 148 -8.02 -2.41 13.37
CA ASP A 148 -7.86 -3.78 13.91
C ASP A 148 -6.91 -4.61 13.02
N LYS A 149 -5.62 -4.36 13.17
CA LYS A 149 -4.59 -5.13 12.45
C LYS A 149 -4.51 -6.59 12.88
N VAL A 150 -4.89 -6.90 14.12
CA VAL A 150 -4.85 -8.30 14.59
C VAL A 150 -5.90 -9.13 13.86
N ALA A 151 -7.10 -8.58 13.66
CA ALA A 151 -8.14 -9.25 12.87
C ALA A 151 -7.69 -9.43 11.41
N LEU A 152 -7.13 -8.39 10.78
CA LEU A 152 -6.54 -8.49 9.44
C LEU A 152 -5.46 -9.59 9.37
N PHE A 153 -4.54 -9.59 10.33
CA PHE A 153 -3.44 -10.56 10.35
C PHE A 153 -3.93 -12.00 10.51
N ARG A 154 -4.98 -12.23 11.32
CA ARG A 154 -5.63 -13.53 11.45
C ARG A 154 -6.28 -13.98 10.13
N GLU A 155 -6.87 -13.04 9.39
CA GLU A 155 -7.47 -13.34 8.10
C GLU A 155 -6.39 -13.70 7.05
N VAL A 156 -5.27 -12.97 7.02
CA VAL A 156 -4.13 -13.33 6.17
C VAL A 156 -3.54 -14.68 6.58
N LEU A 157 -3.39 -14.93 7.89
CA LEU A 157 -2.92 -16.22 8.39
C LEU A 157 -3.83 -17.38 7.95
N ARG A 158 -5.16 -17.18 7.98
CA ARG A 158 -6.14 -18.19 7.57
C ARG A 158 -5.93 -18.64 6.13
N VAL A 159 -5.74 -17.69 5.22
CA VAL A 159 -5.63 -18.00 3.78
C VAL A 159 -4.25 -18.49 3.35
N LEU A 160 -3.21 -18.30 4.17
CA LEU A 160 -1.88 -18.84 3.90
C LEU A 160 -1.83 -20.34 4.21
N THR A 161 -1.08 -21.10 3.43
CA THR A 161 -0.75 -22.49 3.72
C THR A 161 0.11 -22.62 5.00
N PRO A 162 0.13 -23.76 5.71
CA PRO A 162 1.14 -24.00 6.74
C PRO A 162 2.56 -23.80 6.20
N GLY A 163 3.38 -23.00 6.86
CA GLY A 163 4.69 -22.56 6.37
C GLY A 163 4.62 -21.41 5.32
N GLY A 164 3.43 -20.98 4.92
CA GLY A 164 3.23 -19.87 4.00
C GLY A 164 3.79 -18.58 4.55
N ARG A 165 4.30 -17.69 3.68
CA ARG A 165 5.06 -16.50 4.04
C ARG A 165 4.31 -15.22 3.67
N TRP A 166 4.49 -14.19 4.46
CA TRP A 166 3.92 -12.88 4.21
C TRP A 166 4.96 -11.79 4.41
N ALA A 167 5.04 -10.87 3.44
CA ALA A 167 5.81 -9.65 3.55
C ALA A 167 4.90 -8.43 3.37
N PHE A 168 5.07 -7.41 4.20
CA PHE A 168 4.42 -6.14 3.96
C PHE A 168 5.36 -4.96 4.23
N LEU A 169 5.27 -3.96 3.37
CA LEU A 169 5.91 -2.67 3.55
C LEU A 169 4.93 -1.72 4.23
N SER A 170 5.34 -1.07 5.30
CA SER A 170 4.50 -0.11 6.01
C SER A 170 5.29 0.99 6.66
N GLY A 171 4.70 2.19 6.69
CA GLY A 171 5.21 3.26 7.55
C GLY A 171 5.16 2.83 9.01
N THR A 172 6.28 2.98 9.70
CA THR A 172 6.43 2.75 11.14
C THR A 172 6.74 4.05 11.85
N PHE A 173 6.14 4.26 13.03
CA PHE A 173 6.22 5.51 13.74
C PHE A 173 6.44 5.30 15.23
N GLU A 174 7.45 5.98 15.79
CA GLU A 174 7.71 6.08 17.22
C GLU A 174 7.16 7.42 17.75
N LEU A 175 5.83 7.55 17.82
CA LEU A 175 5.15 8.77 18.24
C LEU A 175 4.87 8.77 19.76
N GLY A 176 5.48 9.72 20.46
CA GLY A 176 5.25 9.99 21.90
C GLY A 176 4.18 11.05 22.16
N PRO A 177 3.96 11.39 23.46
CA PRO A 177 3.03 12.45 23.84
C PRO A 177 3.37 13.82 23.27
N ASP A 178 4.67 14.11 23.10
CA ASP A 178 5.18 15.39 22.59
C ASP A 178 4.96 15.58 21.08
N ASP A 179 4.54 14.53 20.36
CA ASP A 179 4.32 14.55 18.92
C ASP A 179 2.85 14.80 18.55
N ALA A 180 2.06 15.39 19.44
CA ALA A 180 0.60 15.58 19.23
C ALA A 180 0.30 16.47 18.03
N ASP A 181 1.08 17.52 17.78
CA ASP A 181 0.92 18.42 16.65
C ASP A 181 1.19 17.70 15.32
N VAL A 182 2.31 16.99 15.23
CA VAL A 182 2.67 16.21 14.05
C VAL A 182 1.65 15.09 13.80
N ARG A 183 1.21 14.42 14.87
CA ARG A 183 0.15 13.41 14.76
C ARG A 183 -1.13 13.97 14.15
N ALA A 184 -1.53 15.19 14.53
CA ALA A 184 -2.71 15.85 13.98
C ALA A 184 -2.55 16.15 12.47
N ARG A 185 -1.35 16.52 12.02
CA ARG A 185 -1.02 16.75 10.61
C ARG A 185 -0.96 15.47 9.79
N LEU A 186 -0.56 14.36 10.40
CA LEU A 186 -0.49 13.02 9.78
C LEU A 186 -1.86 12.30 9.75
N THR A 187 -2.84 12.77 10.51
CA THR A 187 -4.15 12.10 10.64
C THR A 187 -5.27 13.09 10.26
N PRO A 188 -5.54 13.28 8.98
CA PRO A 188 -6.56 14.22 8.55
C PRO A 188 -7.97 13.75 8.89
N GLY A 189 -8.81 14.68 9.32
CA GLY A 189 -10.18 14.39 9.72
C GLY A 189 -11.16 14.06 8.58
N TYR A 190 -10.77 14.17 7.31
CA TYR A 190 -11.67 14.02 6.16
C TYR A 190 -11.17 13.08 5.05
N LEU A 191 -9.92 12.65 5.12
CA LEU A 191 -9.37 11.64 4.20
C LEU A 191 -9.40 10.26 4.89
N ILE A 192 -8.36 9.50 4.73
CA ILE A 192 -8.26 8.15 5.24
C ILE A 192 -7.71 8.19 6.66
N PRO A 193 -8.41 7.66 7.67
CA PRO A 193 -7.83 7.49 8.99
C PRO A 193 -6.50 6.71 8.90
N GLN A 194 -5.49 7.16 9.62
CA GLN A 194 -4.18 6.52 9.63
C GLN A 194 -3.89 5.96 11.03
N PHE A 195 -3.67 4.67 11.11
CA PHE A 195 -3.39 3.92 12.32
C PHE A 195 -1.94 3.42 12.28
N TYR A 196 -1.01 4.31 12.59
CA TYR A 196 0.40 3.96 12.59
C TYR A 196 0.79 3.13 13.79
N ASP A 197 1.72 2.20 13.57
CA ASP A 197 2.34 1.39 14.62
C ASP A 197 3.87 1.57 14.59
N SER A 198 4.49 1.32 15.73
CA SER A 198 5.94 1.10 15.79
C SER A 198 6.29 -0.31 15.28
N VAL A 199 7.56 -0.53 15.01
CA VAL A 199 8.07 -1.87 14.68
C VAL A 199 7.68 -2.90 15.75
N ASP A 200 7.81 -2.53 17.02
CA ASP A 200 7.46 -3.43 18.13
C ASP A 200 5.94 -3.64 18.25
N GLY A 201 5.15 -2.61 17.90
CA GLY A 201 3.70 -2.73 17.78
C GLY A 201 3.28 -3.75 16.72
N TYR A 202 3.89 -3.70 15.53
CA TYR A 202 3.66 -4.70 14.48
C TYR A 202 4.07 -6.11 14.91
N LYS A 203 5.27 -6.26 15.53
CA LYS A 203 5.73 -7.56 16.06
C LYS A 203 4.76 -8.17 17.08
N ALA A 204 4.25 -7.35 17.99
CA ALA A 204 3.29 -7.79 19.00
C ALA A 204 2.00 -8.29 18.37
N LYS A 205 1.42 -7.52 17.44
CA LYS A 205 0.18 -7.86 16.74
C LYS A 205 0.32 -9.08 15.82
N LEU A 206 1.46 -9.24 15.13
CA LEU A 206 1.74 -10.44 14.33
C LEU A 206 1.78 -11.69 15.19
N ARG A 207 2.48 -11.64 16.34
CA ARG A 207 2.54 -12.76 17.28
C ARG A 207 1.17 -13.10 17.88
N GLU A 208 0.39 -12.07 18.22
CA GLU A 208 -0.99 -12.26 18.72
C GLU A 208 -1.89 -12.91 17.67
N ALA A 209 -1.69 -12.58 16.40
CA ALA A 209 -2.41 -13.20 15.29
C ALA A 209 -1.96 -14.64 14.99
N GLY A 210 -0.78 -15.05 15.46
CA GLY A 210 -0.23 -16.41 15.28
C GLY A 210 0.92 -16.50 14.27
N PHE A 211 1.43 -15.37 13.76
CA PHE A 211 2.62 -15.34 12.91
C PHE A 211 3.93 -15.46 13.72
N VAL A 212 4.95 -16.01 13.07
CA VAL A 212 6.34 -15.89 13.48
C VAL A 212 6.98 -14.80 12.62
N VAL A 213 7.57 -13.78 13.25
CA VAL A 213 8.30 -12.72 12.55
C VAL A 213 9.71 -13.22 12.25
N ASP A 214 10.07 -13.24 10.98
CA ASP A 214 11.37 -13.72 10.50
C ASP A 214 12.40 -12.62 10.42
N GLU A 215 12.03 -11.49 9.79
CA GLU A 215 12.97 -10.42 9.46
C GLU A 215 12.25 -9.07 9.39
N ILE A 216 12.98 -8.00 9.69
CA ILE A 216 12.55 -6.62 9.47
C ILE A 216 13.71 -5.88 8.80
N LEU A 217 13.42 -5.26 7.67
CA LEU A 217 14.36 -4.48 6.88
C LEU A 217 13.94 -3.02 6.89
N GLU A 218 14.80 -2.18 7.41
CA GLU A 218 14.60 -0.73 7.51
C GLU A 218 15.20 -0.02 6.30
N TYR A 219 14.40 0.82 5.64
CA TYR A 219 14.80 1.53 4.41
C TYR A 219 14.72 3.06 4.60
N ILE A 220 15.31 3.59 5.66
CA ILE A 220 15.19 5.02 6.01
C ILE A 220 15.65 5.93 4.87
N SER A 221 16.81 5.66 4.26
CA SER A 221 17.40 6.55 3.25
C SER A 221 16.52 6.67 2.00
N ASP A 222 16.05 5.54 1.48
CA ASP A 222 15.19 5.50 0.30
C ASP A 222 13.83 6.12 0.61
N PHE A 223 13.30 5.84 1.81
CA PHE A 223 12.03 6.37 2.25
C PHE A 223 12.05 7.90 2.35
N ARG A 224 13.10 8.47 2.93
CA ARG A 224 13.29 9.93 2.98
C ARG A 224 13.25 10.57 1.60
N VAL A 225 13.93 9.95 0.63
CA VAL A 225 13.94 10.44 -0.76
C VAL A 225 12.54 10.40 -1.35
N GLN A 226 11.80 9.29 -1.14
CA GLN A 226 10.43 9.16 -1.66
C GLN A 226 9.49 10.19 -1.03
N VAL A 227 9.48 10.33 0.29
CA VAL A 227 8.65 11.36 0.97
C VAL A 227 8.94 12.75 0.43
N SER A 228 10.24 13.08 0.23
CA SER A 228 10.64 14.37 -0.34
C SER A 228 10.12 14.57 -1.77
N ARG A 229 10.16 13.53 -2.63
CA ARG A 229 9.66 13.60 -4.01
C ARG A 229 8.15 13.84 -4.04
N TRP A 230 7.39 13.12 -3.20
CA TRP A 230 5.95 13.31 -3.08
C TRP A 230 5.61 14.74 -2.64
N GLY A 231 6.22 15.25 -1.58
CA GLY A 231 6.02 16.61 -1.10
C GLY A 231 6.39 17.68 -2.13
N ASN A 232 7.50 17.48 -2.85
CA ASN A 232 7.94 18.38 -3.91
C ASN A 232 6.97 18.36 -5.12
N ALA A 233 6.42 17.20 -5.49
CA ALA A 233 5.45 17.10 -6.58
C ALA A 233 4.20 17.93 -6.29
N TYR A 234 3.61 17.77 -5.09
CA TYR A 234 2.45 18.56 -4.67
C TYR A 234 2.76 20.07 -4.55
N SER A 235 3.94 20.43 -4.04
CA SER A 235 4.32 21.82 -3.89
C SER A 235 4.60 22.51 -5.23
N THR A 236 5.29 21.81 -6.14
CA THR A 236 5.68 22.34 -7.45
C THR A 236 4.48 22.52 -8.38
N HIS A 237 3.55 21.59 -8.37
CA HIS A 237 2.37 21.57 -9.24
C HIS A 237 1.08 21.91 -8.50
N ARG A 238 1.20 22.72 -7.44
CA ARG A 238 0.08 23.05 -6.54
C ARG A 238 -1.16 23.53 -7.30
N ASP A 239 -1.00 24.53 -8.17
CA ASP A 239 -2.13 25.16 -8.86
C ASP A 239 -2.81 24.22 -9.86
N GLU A 240 -2.03 23.35 -10.52
CA GLU A 240 -2.54 22.35 -11.45
C GLU A 240 -3.29 21.22 -10.70
N ILE A 241 -2.70 20.73 -9.61
CA ILE A 241 -3.31 19.67 -8.78
C ILE A 241 -4.59 20.19 -8.12
N ALA A 242 -4.57 21.44 -7.59
CA ALA A 242 -5.72 22.03 -6.91
C ALA A 242 -6.92 22.24 -7.83
N LYS A 243 -6.72 22.45 -9.14
CA LYS A 243 -7.83 22.54 -10.10
C LYS A 243 -8.66 21.26 -10.20
N GLU A 244 -8.04 20.11 -9.98
CA GLU A 244 -8.69 18.81 -10.07
C GLU A 244 -9.06 18.25 -8.71
N GLN A 245 -8.11 18.25 -7.77
CA GLN A 245 -8.27 17.64 -6.45
C GLN A 245 -8.80 18.60 -5.38
N GLY A 246 -8.89 19.90 -5.68
CA GLY A 246 -9.30 20.93 -4.74
C GLY A 246 -8.15 21.51 -3.91
N GLU A 247 -8.28 22.81 -3.55
CA GLU A 247 -7.24 23.56 -2.83
C GLU A 247 -6.97 22.98 -1.43
N GLU A 248 -8.02 22.61 -0.71
CA GLU A 248 -7.93 22.07 0.65
C GLU A 248 -7.17 20.72 0.67
N ASN A 249 -7.52 19.82 -0.25
CA ASN A 249 -6.85 18.54 -0.38
C ASN A 249 -5.37 18.68 -0.78
N THR A 250 -5.08 19.59 -1.71
CA THR A 250 -3.71 19.86 -2.15
C THR A 250 -2.86 20.45 -1.02
N ALA A 251 -3.39 21.44 -0.31
CA ALA A 251 -2.71 22.04 0.85
C ALA A 251 -2.46 21.00 1.95
N TYR A 252 -3.44 20.14 2.21
CA TYR A 252 -3.28 19.02 3.14
C TYR A 252 -2.12 18.12 2.76
N HIS A 253 -2.02 17.66 1.51
CA HIS A 253 -0.93 16.76 1.10
C HIS A 253 0.45 17.42 1.24
N ILE A 254 0.56 18.72 0.96
CA ILE A 254 1.80 19.47 1.16
C ILE A 254 2.21 19.43 2.64
N ASP A 255 1.28 19.73 3.55
CA ASP A 255 1.55 19.72 4.99
C ASP A 255 1.79 18.29 5.54
N TYR A 256 1.05 17.31 5.04
CA TYR A 256 1.22 15.89 5.38
C TYR A 256 2.64 15.40 5.06
N PHE A 257 3.14 15.65 3.83
CA PHE A 257 4.49 15.23 3.45
C PHE A 257 5.58 16.00 4.20
N ALA A 258 5.33 17.28 4.55
CA ALA A 258 6.23 18.05 5.39
C ALA A 258 6.31 17.45 6.80
N ALA A 259 5.19 17.13 7.43
CA ALA A 259 5.13 16.47 8.73
C ALA A 259 5.79 15.08 8.71
N TYR A 260 5.56 14.33 7.63
CA TYR A 260 6.19 13.03 7.46
C TYR A 260 7.72 13.14 7.41
N LEU A 261 8.22 14.12 6.63
CA LEU A 261 9.65 14.36 6.50
C LEU A 261 10.28 14.81 7.83
N GLU A 262 9.58 15.64 8.63
CA GLU A 262 10.00 16.01 9.98
C GLU A 262 10.21 14.77 10.86
N MET A 263 9.31 13.79 10.78
CA MET A 263 9.43 12.55 11.55
C MET A 263 10.58 11.65 11.08
N VAL A 264 10.76 11.55 9.75
CA VAL A 264 11.88 10.80 9.17
C VAL A 264 13.22 11.42 9.57
N ASP A 265 13.35 12.75 9.48
CA ASP A 265 14.57 13.47 9.85
C ASP A 265 14.86 13.43 11.38
N ALA A 266 13.82 13.29 12.18
CA ALA A 266 13.93 13.08 13.62
C ALA A 266 14.24 11.61 14.00
N GLY A 267 14.31 10.68 13.04
CA GLY A 267 14.48 9.25 13.29
C GLY A 267 13.29 8.59 13.98
N LYS A 268 12.10 9.19 13.85
CA LYS A 268 10.85 8.71 14.46
C LYS A 268 9.89 8.06 13.47
N ALA A 269 10.22 8.05 12.19
CA ALA A 269 9.46 7.38 11.15
C ALA A 269 10.38 6.69 10.15
N ALA A 270 9.96 5.51 9.73
CA ALA A 270 10.61 4.72 8.69
C ALA A 270 9.55 4.07 7.79
N ASN A 271 9.99 3.35 6.77
CA ASN A 271 9.15 2.48 5.96
C ASN A 271 9.80 1.09 5.97
N ASP A 272 9.25 0.20 6.77
CA ASP A 272 9.88 -1.08 7.06
C ASP A 272 9.20 -2.22 6.29
N LEU A 273 10.04 -3.08 5.70
CA LEU A 273 9.60 -4.35 5.15
C LEU A 273 9.64 -5.41 6.26
N ILE A 274 8.46 -5.87 6.66
CA ILE A 274 8.28 -6.87 7.71
C ILE A 274 7.96 -8.21 7.05
N ILE A 275 8.75 -9.23 7.36
CA ILE A 275 8.61 -10.58 6.83
C ILE A 275 8.25 -11.53 7.96
N SER A 276 7.26 -12.36 7.72
CA SER A 276 6.73 -13.31 8.68
C SER A 276 6.25 -14.59 7.98
N HIS A 277 6.01 -15.65 8.75
CA HIS A 277 5.42 -16.87 8.23
C HIS A 277 4.34 -17.45 9.15
N ARG A 278 3.42 -18.19 8.56
CA ARG A 278 2.48 -19.05 9.28
C ARG A 278 3.24 -20.28 9.79
N PRO A 279 3.17 -20.65 11.08
CA PRO A 279 3.72 -21.91 11.58
C PRO A 279 3.18 -23.13 10.81
N GLY A 280 4.02 -24.18 10.72
CA GLY A 280 3.66 -25.44 10.04
C GLY A 280 2.68 -26.30 10.83
#